data_4692cbf7d82c28fbcd0d9800af851614
#
_entry.id   4692cbf7d82c28fbcd0d9800af851614
#
_cell.length_a   1.000
_cell.length_b   1.000
_cell.length_c   1.000
_cell.angle_alpha   90.00
_cell.angle_beta   90.00
_cell.angle_gamma   90.00
#
_symmetry.space_group_name_H-M   'P 1'
#
loop_
_entity.id
_entity.type
_entity.pdbx_description
1 polymer ?
#
loop_
_entity_poly.entity_id
_entity_poly.type
_entity_poly.pdbx_seq_one_letter_code
_entity_poly.pdbx_strand_id
1 'polypeptide(L)'
;MRVQNEDILQQVLLQEINDRKIPISLGKTCPVKCTFCYEMDLSYRKTFEMPMTTQKDWEFILNEIRSLPTQKTESWVLGGNEYMEWTDLALHPRAMDWIEEFLEKTDKNIIVFSVGYFDPKRLNRLAEKYPGRINFELSVITLGSYRKQLMPKGPTVKQVLEVLDGPAVTSANFYSFGPGTMSTDAKTISEINKNCLLWMGCLTPLKYIDEKTTA
;
A
#
# COMPACT_ATOMS: atom_id res chain seq x y z
N MET A 1 -10.79 -13.38 16.66
CA MET A 1 -12.08 -14.02 16.25
C MET A 1 -12.12 -13.98 14.73
N ARG A 2 -12.24 -15.12 14.03
CA ARG A 2 -12.42 -15.10 12.57
C ARG A 2 -13.85 -14.69 12.27
N VAL A 3 -14.04 -13.79 11.29
CA VAL A 3 -15.35 -13.48 10.74
C VAL A 3 -15.79 -14.71 9.93
N GLN A 4 -16.65 -15.50 10.53
CA GLN A 4 -17.22 -16.68 9.87
C GLN A 4 -18.64 -16.42 9.32
N ASN A 5 -19.19 -15.26 9.61
CA ASN A 5 -20.52 -14.87 9.20
C ASN A 5 -20.42 -14.03 7.92
N GLU A 6 -20.95 -14.52 6.80
CA GLU A 6 -20.97 -13.84 5.51
C GLU A 6 -21.67 -12.46 5.60
N ASP A 7 -22.70 -12.32 6.43
CA ASP A 7 -23.42 -11.06 6.60
C ASP A 7 -22.55 -9.98 7.24
N ILE A 8 -21.75 -10.35 8.25
CA ILE A 8 -20.80 -9.42 8.89
C ILE A 8 -19.71 -9.02 7.92
N LEU A 9 -19.19 -9.97 7.14
CA LEU A 9 -18.19 -9.68 6.11
C LEU A 9 -18.72 -8.69 5.09
N GLN A 10 -19.93 -8.91 4.57
CA GLN A 10 -20.55 -7.99 3.61
C GLN A 10 -20.77 -6.60 4.20
N GLN A 11 -21.20 -6.48 5.44
CA GLN A 11 -21.38 -5.18 6.11
C GLN A 11 -20.04 -4.42 6.21
N VAL A 12 -18.97 -5.11 6.58
CA VAL A 12 -17.63 -4.52 6.63
C VAL A 12 -17.19 -4.06 5.25
N LEU A 13 -17.34 -4.89 4.23
CA LEU A 13 -16.98 -4.54 2.85
C LEU A 13 -17.76 -3.31 2.36
N LEU A 14 -19.07 -3.23 2.63
CA LEU A 14 -19.91 -2.10 2.24
C LEU A 14 -19.49 -0.81 2.96
N GLN A 15 -19.14 -0.89 4.23
CA GLN A 15 -18.66 0.28 4.95
C GLN A 15 -17.35 0.82 4.35
N GLU A 16 -16.39 -0.06 4.06
CA GLU A 16 -15.13 0.30 3.40
C GLU A 16 -15.37 0.96 2.04
N ILE A 17 -16.28 0.40 1.24
CA ILE A 17 -16.64 0.93 -0.07
C ILE A 17 -17.26 2.33 0.05
N ASN A 18 -18.11 2.57 1.06
CA ASN A 18 -18.66 3.89 1.33
C ASN A 18 -17.59 4.92 1.71
N ASP A 19 -16.51 4.47 2.34
CA ASP A 19 -15.34 5.29 2.69
C ASP A 19 -14.34 5.44 1.52
N ARG A 20 -14.72 5.05 0.31
CA ARG A 20 -13.89 5.11 -0.91
C ARG A 20 -12.65 4.23 -0.84
N LYS A 21 -12.76 3.09 -0.20
CA LYS A 21 -11.70 2.09 -0.13
C LYS A 21 -12.08 0.85 -0.93
N ILE A 22 -11.06 0.21 -1.47
CA ILE A 22 -11.20 -1.08 -2.15
C ILE A 22 -10.72 -2.14 -1.18
N PRO A 23 -11.64 -2.81 -0.46
CA PRO A 23 -11.30 -3.69 0.65
C PRO A 23 -10.76 -5.03 0.15
N ILE A 24 -9.43 -5.16 0.15
CA ILE A 24 -8.72 -6.40 -0.18
C ILE A 24 -7.93 -6.86 1.05
N SER A 25 -8.02 -8.13 1.40
CA SER A 25 -7.28 -8.75 2.49
C SER A 25 -6.38 -9.88 1.99
N LEU A 26 -5.20 -9.99 2.59
CA LEU A 26 -4.31 -11.15 2.40
C LEU A 26 -4.73 -12.38 3.25
N GLY A 27 -5.68 -12.20 4.19
CA GLY A 27 -6.07 -13.25 5.13
C GLY A 27 -4.98 -13.63 6.14
N LYS A 28 -3.96 -12.80 6.28
CA LYS A 28 -2.82 -12.99 7.18
C LYS A 28 -2.11 -11.67 7.45
N THR A 29 -1.39 -11.62 8.56
CA THR A 29 -0.53 -10.47 8.90
C THR A 29 0.48 -10.20 7.79
N CYS A 30 0.81 -8.92 7.59
CA CYS A 30 1.77 -8.49 6.59
C CYS A 30 3.12 -9.22 6.76
N PRO A 31 3.60 -9.92 5.74
CA PRO A 31 4.84 -10.68 5.83
C PRO A 31 6.10 -9.79 5.79
N VAL A 32 5.98 -8.49 5.50
CA VAL A 32 7.10 -7.54 5.44
C VAL A 32 7.75 -7.37 6.80
N LYS A 33 6.95 -7.40 7.88
CA LYS A 33 7.40 -7.32 9.28
C LYS A 33 8.30 -6.12 9.55
N CYS A 34 7.83 -4.93 9.14
CA CYS A 34 8.54 -3.69 9.46
C CYS A 34 8.62 -3.50 10.97
N THR A 35 9.82 -3.21 11.51
CA THR A 35 10.03 -3.07 12.96
C THR A 35 9.35 -1.84 13.55
N PHE A 36 9.04 -0.85 12.73
CA PHE A 36 8.34 0.40 13.08
C PHE A 36 6.85 0.36 12.75
N CYS A 37 6.32 -0.78 12.31
CA CYS A 37 4.93 -0.89 11.90
C CYS A 37 4.01 -0.81 13.13
N TYR A 38 3.25 0.29 13.23
CA TYR A 38 2.28 0.47 14.30
C TYR A 38 1.19 -0.62 14.32
N GLU A 39 0.95 -1.24 13.17
CA GLU A 39 0.06 -2.36 13.00
C GLU A 39 0.44 -3.61 13.82
N MET A 40 1.73 -3.78 14.09
CA MET A 40 2.23 -4.90 14.88
C MET A 40 1.89 -4.75 16.38
N ASP A 41 1.61 -3.53 16.83
CA ASP A 41 1.35 -3.22 18.24
C ASP A 41 -0.15 -3.12 18.59
N LEU A 42 -1.02 -3.15 17.57
CA LEU A 42 -2.45 -3.01 17.79
C LEU A 42 -3.05 -4.33 18.31
N SER A 43 -3.19 -4.41 19.63
CA SER A 43 -3.71 -5.61 20.33
C SER A 43 -5.11 -6.01 19.88
N TYR A 44 -5.93 -5.07 19.41
CA TYR A 44 -7.27 -5.36 18.91
C TYR A 44 -7.26 -6.16 17.60
N ARG A 45 -6.21 -6.06 16.79
CA ARG A 45 -6.09 -6.82 15.54
C ARG A 45 -5.87 -8.31 15.75
N LYS A 46 -5.40 -8.73 16.90
CA LYS A 46 -5.33 -10.15 17.26
C LYS A 46 -6.69 -10.80 17.41
N THR A 47 -7.74 -10.00 17.50
CA THR A 47 -9.11 -10.47 17.72
C THR A 47 -9.94 -10.55 16.45
N PHE A 48 -9.46 -9.94 15.33
CA PHE A 48 -10.22 -9.88 14.09
C PHE A 48 -9.32 -10.23 12.89
N GLU A 49 -9.47 -11.43 12.36
CA GLU A 49 -8.79 -11.87 11.14
C GLU A 49 -9.80 -11.88 9.99
N MET A 50 -9.58 -11.02 9.00
CA MET A 50 -10.33 -11.06 7.75
C MET A 50 -9.84 -12.27 6.93
N PRO A 51 -10.73 -13.01 6.28
CA PRO A 51 -10.33 -14.05 5.33
C PRO A 51 -9.62 -13.41 4.13
N MET A 52 -8.79 -14.17 3.44
CA MET A 52 -8.21 -13.74 2.18
C MET A 52 -9.33 -13.45 1.19
N THR A 53 -9.28 -12.27 0.55
CA THR A 53 -10.25 -11.88 -0.47
C THR A 53 -10.25 -12.89 -1.61
N THR A 54 -11.44 -13.40 -1.92
CA THR A 54 -11.65 -14.35 -3.02
C THR A 54 -12.09 -13.62 -4.30
N GLN A 55 -12.16 -14.36 -5.41
CA GLN A 55 -12.72 -13.81 -6.65
C GLN A 55 -14.19 -13.40 -6.50
N LYS A 56 -14.99 -14.17 -5.73
CA LYS A 56 -16.38 -13.86 -5.43
C LYS A 56 -16.52 -12.54 -4.67
N ASP A 57 -15.65 -12.32 -3.66
CA ASP A 57 -15.64 -11.08 -2.89
C ASP A 57 -15.23 -9.90 -3.77
N TRP A 58 -14.23 -10.09 -4.64
CA TRP A 58 -13.81 -9.08 -5.59
C TRP A 58 -14.93 -8.66 -6.55
N GLU A 59 -15.66 -9.62 -7.11
CA GLU A 59 -16.80 -9.35 -8.00
C GLU A 59 -17.88 -8.57 -7.28
N PHE A 60 -18.18 -8.90 -6.03
CA PHE A 60 -19.09 -8.14 -5.19
C PHE A 60 -18.58 -6.69 -4.99
N ILE A 61 -17.34 -6.51 -4.52
CA ILE A 61 -16.71 -5.21 -4.31
C ILE A 61 -16.79 -4.35 -5.58
N LEU A 62 -16.39 -4.91 -6.70
CA LEU A 62 -16.35 -4.19 -7.97
C LEU A 62 -17.74 -3.76 -8.44
N ASN A 63 -18.76 -4.62 -8.27
CA ASN A 63 -20.14 -4.29 -8.62
C ASN A 63 -20.70 -3.17 -7.74
N GLU A 64 -20.46 -3.22 -6.43
CA GLU A 64 -20.84 -2.14 -5.50
C GLU A 64 -20.18 -0.81 -5.89
N ILE A 65 -18.86 -0.81 -6.13
CA ILE A 65 -18.14 0.39 -6.55
C ILE A 65 -18.70 0.96 -7.87
N ARG A 66 -19.03 0.12 -8.82
CA ARG A 66 -19.61 0.55 -10.11
C ARG A 66 -20.99 1.16 -9.97
N SER A 67 -21.77 0.75 -8.99
CA SER A 67 -23.10 1.29 -8.74
C SER A 67 -23.06 2.73 -8.18
N LEU A 68 -21.93 3.13 -7.59
CA LEU A 68 -21.78 4.45 -7.00
C LEU A 68 -21.47 5.52 -8.07
N PRO A 69 -22.04 6.73 -7.93
CA PRO A 69 -21.79 7.81 -8.87
C PRO A 69 -20.30 8.20 -8.86
N THR A 70 -19.77 8.49 -10.05
CA THR A 70 -18.39 8.96 -10.19
C THR A 70 -18.30 10.46 -9.97
N GLN A 71 -17.40 10.85 -9.09
CA GLN A 71 -16.98 12.25 -8.97
C GLN A 71 -15.59 12.38 -9.64
N LYS A 72 -15.43 13.34 -10.54
CA LYS A 72 -14.20 13.49 -11.38
C LYS A 72 -12.89 13.58 -10.61
N THR A 73 -12.90 14.01 -9.36
CA THR A 73 -11.71 14.15 -8.50
C THR A 73 -11.57 13.04 -7.49
N GLU A 74 -12.43 12.05 -7.53
CA GLU A 74 -12.50 10.99 -6.55
C GLU A 74 -11.46 9.91 -6.85
N SER A 75 -10.65 9.60 -5.83
CA SER A 75 -9.70 8.50 -5.88
C SER A 75 -10.09 7.44 -4.85
N TRP A 76 -9.96 6.18 -5.25
CA TRP A 76 -10.23 5.02 -4.44
C TRP A 76 -8.93 4.46 -3.90
N VAL A 77 -8.85 4.24 -2.61
CA VAL A 77 -7.65 3.69 -1.96
C VAL A 77 -7.71 2.17 -2.00
N LEU A 78 -6.69 1.54 -2.58
CA LEU A 78 -6.56 0.09 -2.55
C LEU A 78 -6.06 -0.36 -1.18
N GLY A 79 -6.90 -1.08 -0.47
CA GLY A 79 -6.61 -1.64 0.85
C GLY A 79 -6.67 -0.64 1.99
N GLY A 80 -6.33 -1.15 3.16
CA GLY A 80 -6.03 -0.38 4.36
C GLY A 80 -7.16 0.44 4.96
N ASN A 81 -7.75 -0.08 6.05
CA ASN A 81 -8.61 0.71 6.89
C ASN A 81 -8.66 0.11 8.30
N GLU A 82 -9.47 0.70 9.18
CA GLU A 82 -9.59 0.32 10.59
C GLU A 82 -9.94 -1.15 10.83
N TYR A 83 -10.66 -1.76 9.89
CA TYR A 83 -11.12 -3.15 9.99
C TYR A 83 -10.24 -4.15 9.21
N MET A 84 -9.42 -3.65 8.29
CA MET A 84 -8.57 -4.48 7.44
C MET A 84 -7.10 -4.21 7.76
N GLU A 85 -6.31 -5.25 7.83
CA GLU A 85 -4.88 -5.12 8.07
C GLU A 85 -4.22 -4.26 6.98
N TRP A 86 -3.43 -3.26 7.39
CA TRP A 86 -2.56 -2.50 6.50
C TRP A 86 -1.44 -3.40 6.01
N THR A 87 -1.74 -4.22 5.05
CA THR A 87 -0.77 -5.10 4.43
C THR A 87 -0.34 -4.54 3.10
N ASP A 88 0.85 -4.90 2.66
CA ASP A 88 1.26 -4.58 1.30
C ASP A 88 0.47 -5.47 0.33
N LEU A 89 -0.54 -4.90 -0.27
CA LEU A 89 -1.46 -5.60 -1.16
C LEU A 89 -0.80 -6.11 -2.45
N ALA A 90 0.39 -5.60 -2.81
CA ALA A 90 1.20 -6.17 -3.86
C ALA A 90 1.52 -7.65 -3.63
N LEU A 91 1.43 -8.10 -2.38
CA LEU A 91 1.63 -9.50 -2.01
C LEU A 91 0.39 -10.39 -2.21
N HIS A 92 -0.76 -9.80 -2.52
CA HIS A 92 -1.92 -10.57 -2.93
C HIS A 92 -1.71 -11.08 -4.37
N PRO A 93 -1.87 -12.39 -4.63
CA PRO A 93 -1.53 -12.98 -5.94
C PRO A 93 -2.35 -12.42 -7.10
N ARG A 94 -3.52 -11.85 -6.82
CA ARG A 94 -4.42 -11.25 -7.81
C ARG A 94 -4.42 -9.73 -7.81
N ALA A 95 -3.61 -9.06 -6.97
CA ALA A 95 -3.68 -7.60 -6.83
C ALA A 95 -3.57 -6.85 -8.16
N MET A 96 -2.58 -7.21 -8.98
CA MET A 96 -2.39 -6.56 -10.27
C MET A 96 -3.52 -6.83 -11.26
N ASP A 97 -4.10 -8.03 -11.23
CA ASP A 97 -5.25 -8.37 -12.09
C ASP A 97 -6.47 -7.53 -11.69
N TRP A 98 -6.69 -7.39 -10.40
CA TRP A 98 -7.81 -6.61 -9.86
C TRP A 98 -7.65 -5.10 -10.05
N ILE A 99 -6.43 -4.57 -9.94
CA ILE A 99 -6.14 -3.18 -10.30
C ILE A 99 -6.47 -2.94 -11.77
N GLU A 100 -6.02 -3.81 -12.66
CA GLU A 100 -6.32 -3.72 -14.09
C GLU A 100 -7.82 -3.81 -14.36
N GLU A 101 -8.50 -4.78 -13.77
CA GLU A 101 -9.95 -4.97 -13.91
C GLU A 101 -10.74 -3.77 -13.36
N PHE A 102 -10.30 -3.17 -12.24
CA PHE A 102 -10.88 -1.95 -11.69
C PHE A 102 -10.80 -0.80 -12.70
N LEU A 103 -9.62 -0.58 -13.27
CA LEU A 103 -9.38 0.47 -14.24
C LEU A 103 -10.15 0.25 -15.55
N GLU A 104 -10.34 -1.01 -15.97
CA GLU A 104 -11.11 -1.36 -17.16
C GLU A 104 -12.61 -1.19 -16.99
N LYS A 105 -13.11 -1.60 -15.82
CA LYS A 105 -14.57 -1.69 -15.58
C LYS A 105 -15.17 -0.48 -14.89
N THR A 106 -14.34 0.48 -14.46
CA THR A 106 -14.79 1.73 -13.86
C THR A 106 -14.17 2.93 -14.57
N ASP A 107 -14.67 4.12 -14.28
CA ASP A 107 -14.09 5.40 -14.68
C ASP A 107 -13.37 6.11 -13.49
N LYS A 108 -13.19 5.41 -12.38
CA LYS A 108 -12.67 5.92 -11.12
C LYS A 108 -11.14 5.84 -11.07
N ASN A 109 -10.52 6.76 -10.31
CA ASN A 109 -9.08 6.75 -10.06
C ASN A 109 -8.75 5.83 -8.88
N ILE A 110 -7.51 5.32 -8.86
CA ILE A 110 -7.03 4.45 -7.78
C ILE A 110 -5.73 4.97 -7.18
N ILE A 111 -5.64 4.91 -5.86
CA ILE A 111 -4.40 5.12 -5.10
C ILE A 111 -3.96 3.78 -4.53
N VAL A 112 -2.71 3.44 -4.74
CA VAL A 112 -2.11 2.19 -4.27
C VAL A 112 -0.91 2.49 -3.39
N PHE A 113 -0.93 1.99 -2.16
CA PHE A 113 0.21 2.06 -1.24
C PHE A 113 0.99 0.76 -1.27
N SER A 114 2.31 0.82 -1.41
CA SER A 114 3.18 -0.36 -1.35
C SER A 114 4.61 -0.02 -0.97
N VAL A 115 5.31 -0.98 -0.40
CA VAL A 115 6.76 -0.89 -0.19
C VAL A 115 7.58 -1.28 -1.44
N GLY A 116 6.92 -1.60 -2.56
CA GLY A 116 7.58 -1.86 -3.84
C GLY A 116 7.65 -3.33 -4.28
N TYR A 117 6.66 -4.14 -3.94
CA TYR A 117 6.59 -5.54 -4.41
C TYR A 117 5.92 -5.74 -5.78
N PHE A 118 5.36 -4.69 -6.36
CA PHE A 118 4.74 -4.80 -7.68
C PHE A 118 5.76 -5.05 -8.80
N ASP A 119 5.33 -5.77 -9.84
CA ASP A 119 6.08 -5.87 -11.08
C ASP A 119 6.12 -4.49 -11.77
N PRO A 120 7.28 -3.83 -11.85
CA PRO A 120 7.38 -2.48 -12.37
C PRO A 120 6.97 -2.40 -13.85
N LYS A 121 7.22 -3.44 -14.64
CA LYS A 121 6.86 -3.46 -16.07
C LYS A 121 5.35 -3.49 -16.27
N ARG A 122 4.65 -4.29 -15.45
CA ARG A 122 3.19 -4.36 -15.50
C ARG A 122 2.56 -3.07 -14.99
N LEU A 123 3.08 -2.52 -13.89
CA LEU A 123 2.61 -1.27 -13.31
C LEU A 123 2.74 -0.10 -14.30
N ASN A 124 3.88 0.02 -14.97
CA ASN A 124 4.13 1.06 -15.94
C ASN A 124 3.19 0.95 -17.16
N ARG A 125 2.96 -0.27 -17.67
CA ARG A 125 1.97 -0.50 -18.74
C ARG A 125 0.56 -0.06 -18.34
N LEU A 126 0.17 -0.29 -17.08
CA LEU A 126 -1.14 0.18 -16.59
C LEU A 126 -1.20 1.71 -16.52
N ALA A 127 -0.14 2.37 -16.05
CA ALA A 127 -0.09 3.82 -16.01
C ALA A 127 -0.12 4.46 -17.41
N GLU A 128 0.52 3.83 -18.39
CA GLU A 128 0.47 4.23 -19.81
C GLU A 128 -0.92 4.01 -20.44
N LYS A 129 -1.55 2.87 -20.15
CA LYS A 129 -2.89 2.51 -20.65
C LYS A 129 -3.99 3.38 -20.04
N TYR A 130 -3.83 3.81 -18.78
CA TYR A 130 -4.81 4.58 -18.01
C TYR A 130 -4.17 5.86 -17.43
N PRO A 131 -3.76 6.82 -18.26
CA PRO A 131 -3.00 7.99 -17.82
C PRO A 131 -3.76 8.82 -16.78
N GLY A 132 -3.11 9.12 -15.67
CA GLY A 132 -3.66 9.91 -14.57
C GLY A 132 -4.70 9.20 -13.70
N ARG A 133 -5.00 7.93 -13.97
CA ARG A 133 -5.99 7.17 -13.20
C ARG A 133 -5.41 6.27 -12.13
N ILE A 134 -4.09 6.03 -12.18
CA ILE A 134 -3.39 5.28 -11.16
C ILE A 134 -2.35 6.17 -10.48
N ASN A 135 -2.44 6.29 -9.16
CA ASN A 135 -1.49 6.99 -8.33
C ASN A 135 -0.84 5.97 -7.39
N PHE A 136 0.44 5.73 -7.58
CA PHE A 136 1.17 4.80 -6.76
C PHE A 136 2.01 5.56 -5.73
N GLU A 137 1.75 5.30 -4.46
CA GLU A 137 2.50 5.85 -3.33
C GLU A 137 3.49 4.82 -2.80
N LEU A 138 4.77 5.06 -3.05
CA LEU A 138 5.84 4.14 -2.70
C LEU A 138 6.37 4.42 -1.30
N SER A 139 6.20 3.47 -0.39
CA SER A 139 6.79 3.51 0.95
C SER A 139 8.27 3.10 0.89
N VAL A 140 9.14 4.04 0.54
CA VAL A 140 10.58 3.81 0.41
C VAL A 140 11.21 3.49 1.75
N ILE A 141 10.80 4.19 2.81
CA ILE A 141 11.31 4.15 4.18
C ILE A 141 12.74 4.71 4.24
N THR A 142 13.72 4.03 3.71
CA THR A 142 15.09 4.50 3.44
C THR A 142 15.75 3.65 2.37
N LEU A 143 16.70 4.22 1.65
CA LEU A 143 17.58 3.50 0.71
C LEU A 143 18.91 3.12 1.39
N GLY A 144 19.13 3.56 2.62
CA GLY A 144 20.36 3.35 3.37
C GLY A 144 20.51 1.95 4.00
N SER A 145 21.61 1.76 4.70
CA SER A 145 22.01 0.49 5.33
C SER A 145 21.01 -0.01 6.38
N TYR A 146 20.29 0.89 7.02
CA TYR A 146 19.26 0.54 8.02
C TYR A 146 18.01 -0.15 7.44
N ARG A 147 17.80 -0.07 6.11
CA ARG A 147 16.63 -0.65 5.46
C ARG A 147 16.40 -2.11 5.86
N LYS A 148 17.46 -2.94 5.84
CA LYS A 148 17.34 -4.37 6.17
C LYS A 148 16.96 -4.61 7.62
N GLN A 149 17.35 -3.73 8.54
CA GLN A 149 16.98 -3.80 9.96
C GLN A 149 15.53 -3.39 10.16
N LEU A 150 15.10 -2.34 9.45
CA LEU A 150 13.75 -1.78 9.55
C LEU A 150 12.70 -2.63 8.83
N MET A 151 13.08 -3.23 7.72
CA MET A 151 12.22 -4.05 6.87
C MET A 151 12.92 -5.37 6.51
N PRO A 152 13.06 -6.30 7.48
CA PRO A 152 13.86 -7.52 7.27
C PRO A 152 13.41 -8.39 6.11
N LYS A 153 12.12 -8.35 5.79
CA LYS A 153 11.50 -9.05 4.66
C LYS A 153 10.93 -8.09 3.61
N GLY A 154 11.39 -6.83 3.60
CA GLY A 154 11.03 -5.84 2.59
C GLY A 154 11.75 -6.07 1.25
N PRO A 155 11.31 -5.40 0.17
CA PRO A 155 12.00 -5.43 -1.11
C PRO A 155 13.40 -4.85 -0.98
N THR A 156 14.32 -5.33 -1.80
CA THR A 156 15.67 -4.78 -1.89
C THR A 156 15.65 -3.34 -2.41
N VAL A 157 16.71 -2.57 -2.12
CA VAL A 157 16.86 -1.21 -2.67
C VAL A 157 16.73 -1.23 -4.20
N LYS A 158 17.35 -2.20 -4.87
CA LYS A 158 17.28 -2.34 -6.33
C LYS A 158 15.81 -2.46 -6.81
N GLN A 159 15.01 -3.32 -6.19
CA GLN A 159 13.58 -3.48 -6.53
C GLN A 159 12.79 -2.19 -6.31
N VAL A 160 13.06 -1.48 -5.20
CA VAL A 160 12.42 -0.20 -4.92
C VAL A 160 12.76 0.84 -6.00
N LEU A 161 14.03 0.91 -6.41
CA LEU A 161 14.47 1.85 -7.45
C LEU A 161 13.89 1.50 -8.83
N GLU A 162 13.76 0.21 -9.16
CA GLU A 162 13.11 -0.23 -10.40
C GLU A 162 11.63 0.15 -10.45
N VAL A 163 10.92 0.10 -9.32
CA VAL A 163 9.52 0.57 -9.23
C VAL A 163 9.46 2.09 -9.31
N LEU A 164 10.36 2.78 -8.62
CA LEU A 164 10.42 4.25 -8.56
C LEU A 164 10.63 4.90 -9.94
N ASP A 165 11.43 4.26 -10.80
CA ASP A 165 11.76 4.74 -12.17
C ASP A 165 10.58 4.67 -13.14
N GLY A 166 9.36 4.48 -12.67
CA GLY A 166 8.17 4.33 -13.49
C GLY A 166 7.21 5.50 -13.40
N PRO A 167 6.44 5.77 -14.47
CA PRO A 167 5.45 6.84 -14.51
C PRO A 167 4.26 6.62 -13.56
N ALA A 168 4.08 5.41 -13.06
CA ALA A 168 3.01 5.09 -12.12
C ALA A 168 3.25 5.66 -10.72
N VAL A 169 4.52 5.81 -10.31
CA VAL A 169 4.87 6.32 -8.99
C VAL A 169 4.74 7.82 -8.94
N THR A 170 3.72 8.28 -8.23
CA THR A 170 3.41 9.71 -8.10
C THR A 170 3.93 10.31 -6.80
N SER A 171 4.16 9.48 -5.78
CA SER A 171 4.75 9.93 -4.52
C SER A 171 5.61 8.86 -3.86
N ALA A 172 6.56 9.29 -3.06
CA ALA A 172 7.43 8.44 -2.27
C ALA A 172 7.53 8.92 -0.83
N ASN A 173 7.28 8.01 0.10
CA ASN A 173 7.38 8.23 1.53
C ASN A 173 8.70 7.70 2.06
N PHE A 174 9.46 8.53 2.76
CA PHE A 174 10.70 8.14 3.42
C PHE A 174 10.86 8.79 4.79
N TYR A 175 11.75 8.23 5.61
CA TYR A 175 11.89 8.63 6.99
C TYR A 175 13.36 8.95 7.31
N SER A 176 13.56 9.86 8.26
CA SER A 176 14.90 10.19 8.74
C SER A 176 15.35 9.19 9.81
N PHE A 177 16.51 8.59 9.61
CA PHE A 177 17.18 7.68 10.55
C PHE A 177 18.53 8.20 11.01
N GLY A 178 18.75 9.48 10.93
CA GLY A 178 19.97 10.13 11.36
C GLY A 178 20.44 11.23 10.41
N PRO A 179 21.52 11.94 10.79
CA PRO A 179 22.03 13.05 10.01
C PRO A 179 22.41 12.62 8.59
N GLY A 180 21.86 13.29 7.59
CA GLY A 180 22.21 13.11 6.19
C GLY A 180 21.50 11.98 5.45
N THR A 181 20.87 11.01 6.12
CA THR A 181 20.18 9.91 5.42
C THR A 181 19.01 10.43 4.59
N MET A 182 18.22 11.33 5.16
CA MET A 182 17.04 11.89 4.50
C MET A 182 17.38 12.70 3.25
N SER A 183 18.41 13.54 3.32
CA SER A 183 18.86 14.33 2.17
C SER A 183 19.43 13.47 1.05
N THR A 184 20.14 12.40 1.39
CA THR A 184 20.68 11.44 0.41
C THR A 184 19.55 10.66 -0.26
N ASP A 185 18.60 10.17 0.51
CA ASP A 185 17.45 9.43 -0.03
C ASP A 185 16.58 10.35 -0.93
N ALA A 186 16.27 11.57 -0.48
CA ALA A 186 15.51 12.54 -1.27
C ALA A 186 16.20 12.89 -2.58
N LYS A 187 17.51 13.14 -2.55
CA LYS A 187 18.30 13.40 -3.74
C LYS A 187 18.23 12.24 -4.73
N THR A 188 18.49 11.02 -4.28
CA THR A 188 18.44 9.82 -5.11
C THR A 188 17.07 9.63 -5.76
N ILE A 189 15.97 9.78 -4.97
CA ILE A 189 14.61 9.65 -5.47
C ILE A 189 14.32 10.71 -6.55
N SER A 190 14.69 11.97 -6.29
CA SER A 190 14.46 13.08 -7.23
C SER A 190 15.28 12.97 -8.52
N GLU A 191 16.46 12.33 -8.48
CA GLU A 191 17.28 12.07 -9.66
C GLU A 191 16.64 11.00 -10.56
N ILE A 192 15.99 9.98 -9.97
CA ILE A 192 15.36 8.88 -10.69
C ILE A 192 13.98 9.30 -11.21
N ASN A 193 13.15 9.88 -10.35
CA ASN A 193 11.78 10.29 -10.69
C ASN A 193 11.54 11.76 -10.34
N LYS A 194 11.76 12.64 -11.31
CA LYS A 194 11.64 14.10 -11.13
C LYS A 194 10.21 14.58 -10.86
N ASN A 195 9.21 13.79 -11.21
CA ASN A 195 7.80 14.11 -11.02
C ASN A 195 7.22 13.52 -9.72
N CYS A 196 8.02 12.78 -8.97
CA CYS A 196 7.59 12.15 -7.74
C CYS A 196 7.49 13.18 -6.61
N LEU A 197 6.34 13.24 -5.95
CA LEU A 197 6.17 14.02 -4.73
C LEU A 197 6.87 13.30 -3.58
N LEU A 198 7.67 14.04 -2.83
CA LEU A 198 8.42 13.47 -1.71
C LEU A 198 7.73 13.81 -0.38
N TRP A 199 7.35 12.77 0.35
CA TRP A 199 6.82 12.89 1.69
C TRP A 199 7.87 12.46 2.71
N MET A 200 8.15 13.35 3.66
CA MET A 200 9.06 13.09 4.76
C MET A 200 8.27 12.82 6.02
N GLY A 201 8.44 11.63 6.58
CA GLY A 201 7.88 11.25 7.88
C GLY A 201 8.96 11.28 8.97
N CYS A 202 8.54 11.57 10.20
CA CYS A 202 9.34 11.24 11.37
C CYS A 202 8.85 9.91 11.92
N LEU A 203 9.77 8.97 12.19
CA LEU A 203 9.41 7.77 12.93
C LEU A 203 8.97 8.17 14.33
N THR A 204 7.76 7.85 14.68
CA THR A 204 7.35 7.86 16.09
C THR A 204 8.04 6.68 16.76
N PRO A 205 8.81 6.89 17.83
CA PRO A 205 9.41 5.78 18.56
C PRO A 205 8.29 4.87 19.08
N LEU A 206 8.20 3.69 18.50
CA LEU A 206 7.35 2.64 19.04
C LEU A 206 8.10 1.93 20.16
N LYS A 207 7.39 1.34 21.10
CA LYS A 207 7.93 0.61 22.27
C LYS A 207 9.00 -0.45 21.94
N TYR A 208 9.15 -0.80 20.65
CA TYR A 208 10.05 -1.84 20.16
C TYR A 208 11.29 -1.32 19.44
N ILE A 209 11.45 -0.01 19.31
CA ILE A 209 12.69 0.56 18.80
C ILE A 209 13.60 0.65 20.00
N ASP A 210 14.57 -0.27 20.09
CA ASP A 210 15.60 -0.25 21.11
C ASP A 210 16.29 1.12 21.09
N GLU A 211 16.49 1.75 22.26
CA GLU A 211 17.11 3.08 22.42
C GLU A 211 18.46 3.21 21.69
N LYS A 212 19.11 2.08 21.39
CA LYS A 212 20.33 2.01 20.58
C LYS A 212 20.14 2.35 19.10
N THR A 213 18.91 2.37 18.60
CA THR A 213 18.60 2.66 17.18
C THR A 213 18.27 4.12 16.95
N THR A 214 18.07 4.91 18.01
CA THR A 214 17.69 6.33 17.96
C THR A 214 18.84 7.30 18.28
N ALA A 215 20.05 6.80 18.52
CA ALA A 215 21.25 7.61 18.80
C ALA A 215 22.09 7.88 17.55
#